data_dbafe12c1af87257d2a15dd5bb09a9b2
#
_entry.id   dbafe12c1af87257d2a15dd5bb09a9b2
#
_cell.length_a   1.000
_cell.length_b   1.000
_cell.length_c   1.000
_cell.angle_alpha   90.00
_cell.angle_beta   90.00
_cell.angle_gamma   90.00
#
_symmetry.space_group_name_H-M   'P 1'
#
loop_
_entity.id
_entity.type
_entity.pdbx_description
1 polymer ?
#
loop_
_entity_poly.entity_id
_entity_poly.type
_entity_poly.pdbx_seq_one_letter_code
_entity_poly.pdbx_strand_id
1 'polypeptide(L)'
;MDAKLTVVDVTGSTNDDLLEAGKQGAPHGMGLAAHAQTAGRGRRGHKWDSTAGNLLLSIVLRPRVDSAKYSGLAAVSGLAVLEALEKQGLANEIGLKWPNDLVARGRKLGGILVEAARDNEGKPFAVCGIGVNVNYVPSEVPDGGLPAIGLSDLNENVPTVDVLLREVYHAVVNAVNAWAERLNAMEEDAGPLAPVRGEYIAHLNWIGERVTACLLYTSPS
;
A
#
# COMPACT_ATOMS: atom_id res chain seq x y z
N MET A 1 -17.24 3.60 15.25
CA MET A 1 -17.60 2.68 14.13
C MET A 1 -17.33 3.46 12.86
N ASP A 2 -16.27 3.08 12.12
CA ASP A 2 -15.89 3.87 10.94
C ASP A 2 -16.83 3.55 9.80
N ALA A 3 -17.79 4.45 9.62
CA ALA A 3 -18.80 4.35 8.56
C ALA A 3 -18.24 4.33 7.13
N LYS A 4 -16.90 4.35 6.99
CA LYS A 4 -16.20 4.45 5.72
C LYS A 4 -15.50 3.15 5.26
N LEU A 5 -15.28 2.19 6.16
CA LEU A 5 -14.64 0.91 5.84
C LEU A 5 -15.68 -0.20 5.72
N THR A 6 -15.74 -0.84 4.57
CA THR A 6 -16.59 -2.02 4.29
C THR A 6 -15.70 -3.23 4.12
N VAL A 7 -16.13 -4.38 4.64
CA VAL A 7 -15.46 -5.68 4.45
C VAL A 7 -16.41 -6.61 3.72
N VAL A 8 -15.94 -7.26 2.67
CA VAL A 8 -16.69 -8.24 1.88
C VAL A 8 -15.96 -9.59 1.85
N ASP A 9 -16.69 -10.66 1.63
CA ASP A 9 -16.08 -11.99 1.59
C ASP A 9 -15.20 -12.14 0.34
N VAL A 10 -15.73 -11.81 -0.84
CA VAL A 10 -15.03 -11.96 -2.12
C VAL A 10 -15.40 -10.82 -3.06
N THR A 11 -14.41 -10.32 -3.79
CA THR A 11 -14.62 -9.43 -4.94
C THR A 11 -13.66 -9.76 -6.08
N GLY A 12 -13.82 -9.10 -7.23
CA GLY A 12 -12.84 -9.13 -8.32
C GLY A 12 -11.52 -8.50 -7.89
N SER A 13 -11.56 -7.22 -7.56
CA SER A 13 -10.44 -6.44 -7.07
C SER A 13 -10.94 -5.25 -6.26
N THR A 14 -10.50 -5.12 -5.01
CA THR A 14 -10.85 -3.97 -4.16
C THR A 14 -10.41 -2.64 -4.78
N ASN A 15 -9.29 -2.62 -5.54
CA ASN A 15 -8.84 -1.43 -6.27
C ASN A 15 -9.80 -1.05 -7.41
N ASP A 16 -10.24 -2.03 -8.21
CA ASP A 16 -11.14 -1.77 -9.33
C ASP A 16 -12.50 -1.26 -8.84
N ASP A 17 -13.03 -1.88 -7.79
CA ASP A 17 -14.29 -1.46 -7.17
C ASP A 17 -14.20 -0.02 -6.67
N LEU A 18 -13.09 0.34 -5.99
CA LEU A 18 -12.91 1.70 -5.48
C LEU A 18 -12.49 2.72 -6.55
N LEU A 19 -11.86 2.30 -7.64
CA LEU A 19 -11.65 3.17 -8.80
C LEU A 19 -12.99 3.59 -9.41
N GLU A 20 -13.92 2.64 -9.55
CA GLU A 20 -15.26 2.94 -10.06
C GLU A 20 -16.05 3.82 -9.08
N ALA A 21 -16.06 3.49 -7.79
CA ALA A 21 -16.67 4.32 -6.76
C ALA A 21 -16.07 5.74 -6.72
N GLY A 22 -14.74 5.85 -6.86
CA GLY A 22 -14.02 7.12 -6.89
C GLY A 22 -14.40 7.99 -8.07
N LYS A 23 -14.60 7.42 -9.27
CA LYS A 23 -15.12 8.13 -10.44
C LYS A 23 -16.52 8.69 -10.18
N GLN A 24 -17.35 7.98 -9.43
CA GLN A 24 -18.69 8.40 -9.03
C GLN A 24 -18.70 9.35 -7.83
N GLY A 25 -17.55 9.83 -7.37
CA GLY A 25 -17.44 10.83 -6.32
C GLY A 25 -17.31 10.27 -4.90
N ALA A 26 -16.95 9.01 -4.72
CA ALA A 26 -16.69 8.44 -3.40
C ALA A 26 -15.77 9.34 -2.56
N PRO A 27 -16.06 9.54 -1.26
CA PRO A 27 -15.33 10.50 -0.44
C PRO A 27 -13.92 9.99 -0.06
N HIS A 28 -13.07 10.95 0.34
CA HIS A 28 -11.79 10.63 0.96
C HIS A 28 -11.94 9.68 2.15
N GLY A 29 -11.12 8.65 2.22
CA GLY A 29 -11.12 7.65 3.28
C GLY A 29 -12.19 6.56 3.10
N MET A 30 -12.97 6.52 2.00
CA MET A 30 -13.78 5.34 1.72
C MET A 30 -12.88 4.13 1.52
N GLY A 31 -13.07 3.08 2.34
CA GLY A 31 -12.28 1.86 2.34
C GLY A 31 -13.10 0.63 1.97
N LEU A 32 -12.50 -0.28 1.23
CA LEU A 32 -13.01 -1.59 0.92
C LEU A 32 -11.95 -2.65 1.20
N ALA A 33 -12.28 -3.63 2.00
CA ALA A 33 -11.45 -4.80 2.21
C ALA A 33 -12.19 -6.07 1.77
N ALA A 34 -11.44 -7.09 1.40
CA ALA A 34 -11.99 -8.39 1.02
C ALA A 34 -11.21 -9.53 1.70
N HIS A 35 -11.89 -10.61 2.03
CA HIS A 35 -11.20 -11.81 2.51
C HIS A 35 -10.50 -12.56 1.37
N ALA A 36 -11.01 -12.43 0.12
CA ALA A 36 -10.35 -12.94 -1.08
C ALA A 36 -10.66 -12.06 -2.31
N GLN A 37 -9.76 -12.10 -3.32
CA GLN A 37 -9.99 -11.46 -4.62
C GLN A 37 -9.77 -12.48 -5.75
N THR A 38 -10.63 -12.45 -6.77
CA THR A 38 -10.52 -13.35 -7.93
C THR A 38 -9.63 -12.78 -9.05
N ALA A 39 -9.38 -11.46 -9.02
CA ALA A 39 -8.56 -10.75 -10.01
C ALA A 39 -7.65 -9.72 -9.32
N GLY A 40 -7.01 -10.09 -8.20
CA GLY A 40 -6.10 -9.22 -7.46
C GLY A 40 -4.96 -8.70 -8.34
N ARG A 41 -4.65 -7.40 -8.25
CA ARG A 41 -3.69 -6.72 -9.11
C ARG A 41 -2.50 -6.17 -8.33
N GLY A 42 -1.32 -6.32 -8.93
CA GLY A 42 -0.11 -5.62 -8.58
C GLY A 42 0.28 -4.58 -9.63
N ARG A 43 1.45 -3.99 -9.49
CA ARG A 43 1.99 -3.03 -10.47
C ARG A 43 2.35 -3.71 -11.79
N ARG A 44 2.29 -2.96 -12.90
CA ARG A 44 2.70 -3.39 -14.25
C ARG A 44 1.99 -4.66 -14.72
N GLY A 45 0.72 -4.85 -14.35
CA GLY A 45 -0.06 -6.01 -14.77
C GLY A 45 0.26 -7.33 -14.04
N HIS A 46 1.16 -7.32 -13.05
CA HIS A 46 1.36 -8.51 -12.22
C HIS A 46 0.10 -8.84 -11.43
N LYS A 47 -0.17 -10.12 -11.26
CA LYS A 47 -1.21 -10.57 -10.33
C LYS A 47 -0.74 -10.44 -8.89
N TRP A 48 -1.65 -10.11 -8.00
CA TRP A 48 -1.49 -10.25 -6.57
C TRP A 48 -2.28 -11.48 -6.12
N ASP A 49 -1.59 -12.44 -5.50
CA ASP A 49 -2.26 -13.61 -4.92
C ASP A 49 -3.10 -13.14 -3.74
N SER A 50 -4.40 -13.34 -3.86
CA SER A 50 -5.40 -12.81 -2.95
C SER A 50 -6.19 -13.90 -2.25
N THR A 51 -5.50 -14.98 -1.88
CA THR A 51 -6.07 -16.08 -1.11
C THR A 51 -6.45 -15.62 0.30
N ALA A 52 -7.51 -16.20 0.84
CA ALA A 52 -7.99 -15.91 2.19
C ALA A 52 -6.89 -16.10 3.26
N GLY A 53 -6.92 -15.25 4.29
CA GLY A 53 -5.93 -15.24 5.36
C GLY A 53 -4.88 -14.13 5.24
N ASN A 54 -4.97 -13.29 4.22
CA ASN A 54 -4.10 -12.13 4.00
C ASN A 54 -4.88 -10.81 4.10
N LEU A 55 -4.18 -9.72 4.35
CA LEU A 55 -4.78 -8.40 4.36
C LEU A 55 -4.89 -7.87 2.94
N LEU A 56 -6.11 -7.59 2.52
CA LEU A 56 -6.46 -7.07 1.19
C LEU A 56 -7.35 -5.85 1.40
N LEU A 57 -6.80 -4.65 1.22
CA LEU A 57 -7.46 -3.39 1.52
C LEU A 57 -7.21 -2.38 0.39
N SER A 58 -8.23 -1.64 0.02
CA SER A 58 -8.09 -0.44 -0.82
C SER A 58 -8.78 0.76 -0.18
N ILE A 59 -8.27 1.97 -0.43
CA ILE A 59 -8.76 3.22 0.16
C ILE A 59 -8.80 4.30 -0.91
N VAL A 60 -9.93 4.99 -1.03
CA VAL A 60 -10.05 6.22 -1.85
C VAL A 60 -9.36 7.37 -1.13
N LEU A 61 -8.38 7.98 -1.76
CA LEU A 61 -7.61 9.11 -1.25
C LEU A 61 -7.85 10.36 -2.10
N ARG A 62 -8.22 11.47 -1.43
CA ARG A 62 -8.38 12.80 -2.03
C ARG A 62 -7.60 13.82 -1.19
N PRO A 63 -6.26 13.69 -1.10
CA PRO A 63 -5.47 14.62 -0.34
C PRO A 63 -5.55 16.01 -0.97
N ARG A 64 -5.58 17.05 -0.14
CA ARG A 64 -5.68 18.46 -0.58
C ARG A 64 -4.30 18.99 -1.00
N VAL A 65 -3.70 18.37 -2.00
CA VAL A 65 -2.43 18.76 -2.62
C VAL A 65 -2.57 18.65 -4.13
N ASP A 66 -1.65 19.26 -4.87
CA ASP A 66 -1.57 19.06 -6.31
C ASP A 66 -1.43 17.56 -6.64
N SER A 67 -2.19 17.09 -7.64
CA SER A 67 -2.17 15.68 -8.06
C SER A 67 -0.79 15.23 -8.60
N ALA A 68 0.07 16.14 -9.04
CA ALA A 68 1.46 15.84 -9.36
C ALA A 68 2.26 15.29 -8.17
N LYS A 69 1.84 15.60 -6.94
CA LYS A 69 2.44 15.12 -5.69
C LYS A 69 1.97 13.69 -5.31
N TYR A 70 0.98 13.11 -5.97
CA TYR A 70 0.43 11.78 -5.65
C TYR A 70 1.46 10.64 -5.80
N SER A 71 2.56 10.88 -6.51
CA SER A 71 3.69 9.94 -6.56
C SER A 71 4.30 9.63 -5.18
N GLY A 72 4.08 10.46 -4.16
CA GLY A 72 4.50 10.22 -2.77
C GLY A 72 3.59 9.27 -1.99
N LEU A 73 2.35 9.05 -2.44
CA LEU A 73 1.34 8.29 -1.67
C LEU A 73 1.76 6.85 -1.35
N ALA A 74 2.48 6.18 -2.25
CA ALA A 74 2.93 4.81 -1.99
C ALA A 74 3.95 4.74 -0.83
N ALA A 75 4.86 5.70 -0.76
CA ALA A 75 5.86 5.78 0.31
C ALA A 75 5.20 6.14 1.66
N VAL A 76 4.30 7.13 1.67
CA VAL A 76 3.53 7.52 2.86
C VAL A 76 2.70 6.36 3.38
N SER A 77 2.00 5.65 2.49
CA SER A 77 1.21 4.47 2.87
C SER A 77 2.09 3.33 3.37
N GLY A 78 3.29 3.14 2.80
CA GLY A 78 4.25 2.14 3.25
C GLY A 78 4.71 2.39 4.69
N LEU A 79 5.07 3.63 5.01
CA LEU A 79 5.41 4.03 6.38
C LEU A 79 4.25 3.82 7.35
N ALA A 80 3.02 4.18 6.93
CA ALA A 80 1.84 4.00 7.75
C ALA A 80 1.53 2.51 8.05
N VAL A 81 1.76 1.63 7.07
CA VAL A 81 1.64 0.18 7.30
C VAL A 81 2.68 -0.30 8.30
N LEU A 82 3.94 0.14 8.17
CA LEU A 82 4.98 -0.19 9.15
C LEU A 82 4.60 0.28 10.56
N GLU A 83 4.18 1.53 10.72
CA GLU A 83 3.73 2.07 12.01
C GLU A 83 2.59 1.25 12.62
N ALA A 84 1.61 0.83 11.79
CA ALA A 84 0.53 -0.03 12.25
C ALA A 84 1.02 -1.41 12.73
N LEU A 85 1.98 -2.00 12.03
CA LEU A 85 2.60 -3.27 12.42
C LEU A 85 3.46 -3.12 13.67
N GLU A 86 4.19 -2.00 13.84
CA GLU A 86 4.97 -1.69 15.04
C GLU A 86 4.09 -1.62 16.30
N LYS A 87 2.96 -0.95 16.21
CA LYS A 87 1.97 -0.87 17.32
C LYS A 87 1.46 -2.25 17.75
N GLN A 88 1.51 -3.23 16.85
CA GLN A 88 1.15 -4.63 17.13
C GLN A 88 2.35 -5.50 17.52
N GLY A 89 3.56 -4.90 17.65
CA GLY A 89 4.77 -5.64 17.99
C GLY A 89 5.33 -6.49 16.84
N LEU A 90 4.95 -6.21 15.60
CA LEU A 90 5.28 -7.04 14.43
C LEU A 90 6.36 -6.45 13.51
N ALA A 91 6.85 -5.23 13.76
CA ALA A 91 7.73 -4.54 12.81
C ALA A 91 9.21 -4.96 12.87
N ASN A 92 9.60 -5.79 13.82
CA ASN A 92 10.96 -6.30 13.88
C ASN A 92 11.31 -7.00 12.55
N GLU A 93 12.42 -6.58 11.93
CA GLU A 93 12.91 -7.12 10.66
C GLU A 93 12.09 -6.69 9.41
N ILE A 94 11.04 -5.86 9.55
CA ILE A 94 10.27 -5.36 8.41
C ILE A 94 10.84 -4.01 7.97
N GLY A 95 11.03 -3.85 6.68
CA GLY A 95 11.44 -2.58 6.06
C GLY A 95 10.73 -2.34 4.75
N LEU A 96 11.10 -1.25 4.10
CA LEU A 96 10.57 -0.85 2.80
C LEU A 96 11.58 -1.16 1.68
N LYS A 97 11.08 -1.57 0.54
CA LYS A 97 11.83 -1.61 -0.71
C LYS A 97 11.19 -0.64 -1.69
N TRP A 98 11.99 0.32 -2.15
CA TRP A 98 11.54 1.27 -3.17
C TRP A 98 11.01 0.55 -4.41
N PRO A 99 9.89 1.01 -5.00
CA PRO A 99 9.10 2.17 -4.56
C PRO A 99 7.86 1.82 -3.71
N ASN A 100 7.52 0.54 -3.49
CA ASN A 100 6.18 0.19 -3.01
C ASN A 100 6.06 -1.17 -2.31
N ASP A 101 7.15 -1.83 -2.01
CA ASP A 101 7.12 -3.15 -1.37
C ASP A 101 7.47 -3.07 0.11
N LEU A 102 6.77 -3.86 0.93
CA LEU A 102 7.18 -4.23 2.28
C LEU A 102 8.02 -5.51 2.18
N VAL A 103 9.14 -5.54 2.90
CA VAL A 103 10.07 -6.67 2.86
C VAL A 103 10.52 -7.06 4.26
N ALA A 104 10.79 -8.34 4.47
CA ALA A 104 11.38 -8.88 5.69
C ALA A 104 12.32 -10.02 5.33
N ARG A 105 13.50 -10.09 5.96
CA ARG A 105 14.51 -11.15 5.71
C ARG A 105 14.82 -11.34 4.22
N GLY A 106 14.87 -10.24 3.45
CA GLY A 106 15.13 -10.29 2.01
C GLY A 106 13.98 -10.85 1.16
N ARG A 107 12.77 -11.02 1.73
CA ARG A 107 11.59 -11.59 1.08
C ARG A 107 10.45 -10.58 1.07
N LYS A 108 9.51 -10.72 0.13
CA LYS A 108 8.37 -9.80 -0.02
C LYS A 108 7.25 -10.15 0.97
N LEU A 109 6.98 -9.24 1.89
CA LEU A 109 5.89 -9.32 2.84
C LEU A 109 4.59 -8.74 2.30
N GLY A 110 4.68 -7.65 1.54
CA GLY A 110 3.51 -6.92 1.08
C GLY A 110 3.82 -5.99 -0.08
N GLY A 111 2.78 -5.34 -0.58
CA GLY A 111 2.91 -4.36 -1.64
C GLY A 111 1.81 -3.33 -1.62
N ILE A 112 2.12 -2.15 -2.13
CA ILE A 112 1.22 -1.01 -2.21
C ILE A 112 1.03 -0.64 -3.69
N LEU A 113 -0.23 -0.56 -4.12
CA LEU A 113 -0.61 -0.16 -5.47
C LEU A 113 -1.41 1.14 -5.42
N VAL A 114 -0.80 2.25 -5.84
CA VAL A 114 -1.50 3.53 -5.96
C VAL A 114 -1.85 3.78 -7.41
N GLU A 115 -3.13 4.02 -7.67
CA GLU A 115 -3.66 4.35 -8.99
C GLU A 115 -4.39 5.68 -8.93
N ALA A 116 -3.88 6.68 -9.65
CA ALA A 116 -4.48 8.01 -9.72
C ALA A 116 -5.46 8.11 -10.89
N ALA A 117 -6.58 8.80 -10.67
CA ALA A 117 -7.62 9.02 -11.66
C ALA A 117 -8.32 10.38 -11.43
N ARG A 118 -9.28 10.67 -12.27
CA ARG A 118 -10.21 11.81 -12.10
C ARG A 118 -11.65 11.28 -12.01
N ASP A 119 -12.44 11.93 -11.19
CA ASP A 119 -13.87 11.63 -11.12
C ASP A 119 -14.65 12.29 -12.28
N ASN A 120 -15.96 12.03 -12.34
CA ASN A 120 -16.83 12.53 -13.39
C ASN A 120 -16.95 14.08 -13.40
N GLU A 121 -16.52 14.74 -12.33
CA GLU A 121 -16.43 16.22 -12.26
C GLU A 121 -15.00 16.72 -12.59
N GLY A 122 -14.07 15.83 -12.96
CA GLY A 122 -12.68 16.15 -13.29
C GLY A 122 -11.78 16.33 -12.06
N LYS A 123 -12.25 16.10 -10.84
CA LYS A 123 -11.47 16.23 -9.61
C LYS A 123 -10.52 15.04 -9.44
N PRO A 124 -9.24 15.28 -9.12
CA PRO A 124 -8.28 14.19 -8.95
C PRO A 124 -8.57 13.38 -7.68
N PHE A 125 -8.32 12.07 -7.76
CA PHE A 125 -8.27 11.15 -6.63
C PHE A 125 -7.26 10.04 -6.90
N ALA A 126 -6.92 9.28 -5.87
CA ALA A 126 -6.18 8.04 -5.99
C ALA A 126 -6.88 6.91 -5.24
N VAL A 127 -6.65 5.69 -5.67
CA VAL A 127 -6.95 4.48 -4.89
C VAL A 127 -5.63 3.87 -4.44
N CYS A 128 -5.50 3.66 -3.14
CA CYS A 128 -4.34 3.02 -2.53
C CYS A 128 -4.72 1.59 -2.15
N GLY A 129 -4.27 0.61 -2.92
CA GLY A 129 -4.38 -0.81 -2.61
C GLY A 129 -3.20 -1.27 -1.76
N ILE A 130 -3.49 -2.03 -0.73
CA ILE A 130 -2.54 -2.56 0.25
C ILE A 130 -2.77 -4.06 0.37
N GLY A 131 -1.75 -4.84 0.01
CA GLY A 131 -1.71 -6.28 0.21
C GLY A 131 -0.61 -6.65 1.19
N VAL A 132 -0.92 -7.38 2.26
CA VAL A 132 0.08 -7.90 3.20
C VAL A 132 -0.16 -9.39 3.40
N ASN A 133 0.88 -10.18 3.21
CA ASN A 133 0.85 -11.60 3.52
C ASN A 133 0.82 -11.78 5.04
N VAL A 134 -0.23 -12.36 5.56
CA VAL A 134 -0.39 -12.60 7.01
C VAL A 134 -0.19 -14.08 7.32
N ASN A 135 -1.12 -14.93 6.88
CA ASN A 135 -1.11 -16.37 7.17
C ASN A 135 -0.83 -17.23 5.92
N TYR A 136 -1.08 -16.69 4.73
CA TYR A 136 -0.85 -17.39 3.48
C TYR A 136 0.29 -16.75 2.70
N VAL A 137 1.21 -17.58 2.21
CA VAL A 137 2.36 -17.16 1.44
C VAL A 137 2.34 -17.82 0.07
N PRO A 138 2.33 -17.05 -1.04
CA PRO A 138 2.46 -17.61 -2.37
C PRO A 138 3.75 -18.43 -2.52
N SER A 139 3.64 -19.62 -3.10
CA SER A 139 4.79 -20.49 -3.37
C SER A 139 5.57 -20.08 -4.63
N GLU A 140 4.88 -19.43 -5.57
CA GLU A 140 5.49 -18.98 -6.83
C GLU A 140 6.24 -17.67 -6.64
N VAL A 141 7.47 -17.62 -7.16
CA VAL A 141 8.28 -16.40 -7.22
C VAL A 141 8.14 -15.83 -8.62
N PRO A 142 7.60 -14.61 -8.78
CA PRO A 142 7.55 -13.97 -10.10
C PRO A 142 8.97 -13.76 -10.66
N ASP A 143 9.13 -13.83 -11.98
CA ASP A 143 10.40 -13.58 -12.65
C ASP A 143 11.01 -12.24 -12.21
N GLY A 144 12.23 -12.29 -11.70
CA GLY A 144 12.93 -11.13 -11.14
C GLY A 144 12.33 -10.58 -9.84
N GLY A 145 11.36 -11.27 -9.23
CA GLY A 145 10.73 -10.93 -7.96
C GLY A 145 11.50 -11.48 -6.75
N LEU A 146 11.05 -11.07 -5.55
CA LEU A 146 11.50 -11.66 -4.29
C LEU A 146 10.56 -12.81 -3.90
N PRO A 147 11.08 -13.88 -3.27
CA PRO A 147 10.22 -14.87 -2.62
C PRO A 147 9.30 -14.19 -1.62
N ALA A 148 8.11 -14.73 -1.42
CA ALA A 148 7.17 -14.20 -0.45
C ALA A 148 7.46 -14.68 0.98
N ILE A 149 7.02 -13.88 1.96
CA ILE A 149 7.02 -14.20 3.40
C ILE A 149 5.72 -13.68 4.01
N GLY A 150 5.22 -14.33 5.06
CA GLY A 150 4.05 -13.91 5.81
C GLY A 150 4.42 -13.36 7.20
N LEU A 151 3.52 -12.63 7.85
CA LEU A 151 3.69 -12.21 9.23
C LEU A 151 3.79 -13.39 10.17
N SER A 152 3.06 -14.49 9.90
CA SER A 152 3.14 -15.74 10.67
C SER A 152 4.49 -16.45 10.60
N ASP A 153 5.32 -16.16 9.58
CA ASP A 153 6.69 -16.65 9.49
C ASP A 153 7.66 -15.82 10.36
N LEU A 154 7.25 -14.63 10.76
CA LEU A 154 8.07 -13.68 11.54
C LEU A 154 7.73 -13.68 13.01
N ASN A 155 6.48 -13.97 13.37
CA ASN A 155 5.97 -13.90 14.72
C ASN A 155 4.87 -14.94 14.96
N GLU A 156 4.94 -15.66 16.09
CA GLU A 156 3.93 -16.66 16.49
C GLU A 156 2.61 -16.02 16.95
N ASN A 157 2.66 -14.75 17.42
CA ASN A 157 1.52 -14.02 17.97
C ASN A 157 1.02 -12.94 17.01
N VAL A 158 0.58 -13.34 15.81
CA VAL A 158 0.01 -12.40 14.85
C VAL A 158 -1.47 -12.15 15.17
N PRO A 159 -1.92 -10.88 15.30
CA PRO A 159 -3.33 -10.55 15.44
C PRO A 159 -4.15 -11.05 14.25
N THR A 160 -5.46 -11.14 14.43
CA THR A 160 -6.36 -11.50 13.34
C THR A 160 -6.26 -10.49 12.19
N VAL A 161 -6.53 -10.93 10.97
CA VAL A 161 -6.52 -10.07 9.78
C VAL A 161 -7.45 -8.86 9.97
N ASP A 162 -8.61 -9.05 10.62
CA ASP A 162 -9.57 -7.96 10.86
C ASP A 162 -9.02 -6.87 11.80
N VAL A 163 -8.22 -7.24 12.79
CA VAL A 163 -7.53 -6.28 13.67
C VAL A 163 -6.49 -5.52 12.88
N LEU A 164 -5.60 -6.22 12.16
CA LEU A 164 -4.57 -5.60 11.34
C LEU A 164 -5.18 -4.67 10.27
N LEU A 165 -6.28 -5.10 9.65
CA LEU A 165 -6.98 -4.33 8.63
C LEU A 165 -7.45 -2.97 9.15
N ARG A 166 -8.07 -2.94 10.35
CA ARG A 166 -8.53 -1.69 10.97
C ARG A 166 -7.37 -0.77 11.33
N GLU A 167 -6.32 -1.31 11.93
CA GLU A 167 -5.12 -0.55 12.30
C GLU A 167 -4.44 0.05 11.06
N VAL A 168 -4.23 -0.75 10.02
CA VAL A 168 -3.63 -0.28 8.76
C VAL A 168 -4.52 0.77 8.08
N TYR A 169 -5.84 0.55 8.04
CA TYR A 169 -6.78 1.52 7.46
C TYR A 169 -6.65 2.89 8.15
N HIS A 170 -6.71 2.93 9.47
CA HIS A 170 -6.60 4.17 10.24
C HIS A 170 -5.24 4.83 10.08
N ALA A 171 -4.17 4.05 10.16
CA ALA A 171 -2.81 4.56 10.01
C ALA A 171 -2.62 5.22 8.64
N VAL A 172 -3.08 4.59 7.56
CA VAL A 172 -2.92 5.13 6.20
C VAL A 172 -3.74 6.41 5.99
N VAL A 173 -5.01 6.43 6.41
CA VAL A 173 -5.84 7.65 6.28
C VAL A 173 -5.23 8.82 7.05
N ASN A 174 -4.79 8.57 8.30
CA ASN A 174 -4.20 9.60 9.15
C ASN A 174 -2.85 10.08 8.59
N ALA A 175 -1.98 9.17 8.14
CA ALA A 175 -0.68 9.51 7.58
C ALA A 175 -0.79 10.34 6.30
N VAL A 176 -1.74 10.00 5.42
CA VAL A 176 -1.98 10.76 4.17
C VAL A 176 -2.50 12.16 4.48
N ASN A 177 -3.38 12.33 5.47
CA ASN A 177 -3.85 13.64 5.90
C ASN A 177 -2.68 14.49 6.47
N ALA A 178 -1.91 13.93 7.40
CA ALA A 178 -0.76 14.61 7.99
C ALA A 178 0.32 14.95 6.95
N TRP A 179 0.56 14.05 6.00
CA TRP A 179 1.48 14.31 4.88
C TRP A 179 1.00 15.47 4.01
N ALA A 180 -0.28 15.52 3.67
CA ALA A 180 -0.83 16.60 2.87
C ALA A 180 -0.73 17.95 3.59
N GLU A 181 -1.01 18.00 4.90
CA GLU A 181 -0.86 19.21 5.72
C GLU A 181 0.59 19.67 5.77
N ARG A 182 1.55 18.78 6.04
CA ARG A 182 2.98 19.09 6.07
C ARG A 182 3.48 19.59 4.72
N LEU A 183 3.07 18.93 3.62
CA LEU A 183 3.48 19.31 2.27
C LEU A 183 2.98 20.71 1.89
N ASN A 184 1.75 21.07 2.26
CA ASN A 184 1.18 22.39 2.04
C ASN A 184 1.82 23.49 2.90
N ALA A 185 2.50 23.13 3.99
CA ALA A 185 3.26 24.06 4.84
C ALA A 185 4.71 24.26 4.34
N MET A 186 5.14 23.52 3.33
CA MET A 186 6.47 23.63 2.73
C MET A 186 6.46 24.57 1.52
N GLU A 187 7.62 24.83 0.94
CA GLU A 187 7.76 25.58 -0.31
C GLU A 187 7.05 24.86 -1.47
N GLU A 188 6.53 25.62 -2.43
CA GLU A 188 5.70 25.09 -3.53
C GLU A 188 6.42 24.03 -4.38
N ASP A 189 7.74 24.17 -4.52
CA ASP A 189 8.61 23.23 -5.26
C ASP A 189 9.02 22.00 -4.45
N ALA A 190 8.66 21.92 -3.16
CA ALA A 190 8.95 20.76 -2.32
C ALA A 190 8.49 19.46 -2.97
N GLY A 191 9.39 18.49 -3.06
CA GLY A 191 9.08 17.18 -3.65
C GLY A 191 8.07 16.40 -2.83
N PRO A 192 7.34 15.43 -3.44
CA PRO A 192 6.27 14.70 -2.77
C PRO A 192 6.73 13.89 -1.54
N LEU A 193 8.00 13.55 -1.45
CA LEU A 193 8.58 12.85 -0.31
C LEU A 193 9.17 13.77 0.75
N ALA A 194 9.28 15.09 0.51
CA ALA A 194 9.93 16.00 1.43
C ALA A 194 9.45 15.87 2.89
N PRO A 195 8.12 15.78 3.17
CA PRO A 195 7.63 15.67 4.55
C PRO A 195 8.00 14.38 5.28
N VAL A 196 8.34 13.31 4.56
CA VAL A 196 8.58 11.96 5.10
C VAL A 196 9.94 11.38 4.72
N ARG A 197 10.78 12.15 4.01
CA ARG A 197 12.03 11.66 3.42
C ARG A 197 12.97 11.01 4.42
N GLY A 198 13.18 11.65 5.57
CA GLY A 198 14.08 11.14 6.61
C GLY A 198 13.60 9.80 7.17
N GLU A 199 12.33 9.74 7.51
CA GLU A 199 11.69 8.56 8.03
C GLU A 199 11.68 7.42 6.99
N TYR A 200 11.33 7.75 5.73
CA TYR A 200 11.33 6.77 4.65
C TYR A 200 12.71 6.16 4.41
N ILE A 201 13.78 6.99 4.40
CA ILE A 201 15.16 6.52 4.25
C ILE A 201 15.58 5.61 5.42
N ALA A 202 15.17 5.94 6.65
CA ALA A 202 15.50 5.14 7.83
C ALA A 202 14.93 3.71 7.78
N HIS A 203 13.81 3.51 7.07
CA HIS A 203 13.15 2.21 6.91
C HIS A 203 13.47 1.51 5.57
N LEU A 204 14.25 2.15 4.67
CA LEU A 204 14.64 1.52 3.41
C LEU A 204 15.66 0.42 3.61
N ASN A 205 15.36 -0.75 3.05
CA ASN A 205 16.31 -1.85 2.96
C ASN A 205 17.35 -1.58 1.86
N TRP A 206 18.52 -2.15 2.02
CA TRP A 206 19.65 -2.11 1.06
C TRP A 206 20.24 -0.73 0.80
N ILE A 207 20.03 0.25 1.69
CA ILE A 207 20.74 1.53 1.61
C ILE A 207 22.25 1.30 1.79
N GLY A 208 23.03 1.76 0.81
CA GLY A 208 24.51 1.57 0.79
C GLY A 208 24.97 0.22 0.28
N GLU A 209 24.06 -0.69 -0.08
CA GLU A 209 24.40 -1.98 -0.67
C GLU A 209 24.43 -1.91 -2.21
N ARG A 210 25.22 -2.80 -2.83
CA ARG A 210 25.21 -2.96 -4.29
C ARG A 210 23.96 -3.75 -4.68
N VAL A 211 23.08 -3.13 -5.46
CA VAL A 211 21.85 -3.75 -5.97
C VAL A 211 21.85 -3.77 -7.49
N THR A 212 21.18 -4.75 -8.09
CA THR A 212 20.90 -4.78 -9.52
C THR A 212 19.55 -4.10 -9.77
N ALA A 213 19.56 -2.97 -10.50
CA ALA A 213 18.34 -2.32 -10.96
C ALA A 213 17.99 -2.84 -12.34
N CYS A 214 16.90 -3.58 -12.47
CA CYS A 214 16.37 -3.98 -13.77
C CYS A 214 15.53 -2.83 -14.35
N LEU A 215 16.14 -2.04 -15.23
CA LEU A 215 15.48 -0.91 -15.93
C LEU A 215 14.82 -1.34 -17.25
N LEU A 216 15.09 -2.55 -17.73
CA LEU A 216 14.63 -3.05 -19.01
C LEU A 216 13.37 -3.91 -18.83
N TYR A 217 12.21 -3.26 -18.85
CA TYR A 217 11.00 -3.87 -19.36
C TYR A 217 10.65 -3.13 -20.66
N THR A 218 11.23 -3.58 -21.76
CA THR A 218 10.66 -3.28 -23.07
C THR A 218 9.36 -4.06 -23.15
N SER A 219 8.24 -3.37 -23.27
CA SER A 219 6.98 -4.01 -23.69
C SER A 219 7.28 -4.71 -25.02
N PRO A 220 6.91 -5.98 -25.23
CA PRO A 220 6.87 -6.53 -26.56
C PRO A 220 5.86 -5.71 -27.36
N SER A 221 6.33 -5.17 -28.46
CA SER A 221 5.54 -4.51 -29.51
C SER A 221 4.48 -5.45 -30.06
#